data_549030eeb1bc127fa97a5c7229397ddf
#
_entry.id   549030eeb1bc127fa97a5c7229397ddf
#
_cell.length_a   1.000
_cell.length_b   1.000
_cell.length_c   1.000
_cell.angle_alpha   90.00
_cell.angle_beta   90.00
_cell.angle_gamma   90.00
#
_symmetry.space_group_name_H-M   'P 1'
#
loop_
_entity.id
_entity.type
_entity.pdbx_description
1 polymer ?
#
loop_
_entity_poly.entity_id
_entity_poly.type
_entity_poly.pdbx_seq_one_letter_code
_entity_poly.pdbx_strand_id
1 'polypeptide(L)'
;MHAIDMHCDTLMNQYMTVRKKLGFADPLNIDGANILDGDTMVNLERLRQAEAMAQFFAIFMFPYRNYKKYCKVDPLPDEVYIAGCAKIFETALVKNAHIAAKACTAADIEKNFAAGKISAVLTMEDGRAVAGNIENLDRYYNMGIRAISLTWNDFNCIGAPCSDDPAVMRQGLTSFGKEAVTHMQELGIMVDVSHLSDGGFYDVAKICKKP
;
A
#
# COMPACT_ATOMS: atom_id res chain seq x y z
N MET A 1 -25.55 -0.74 5.70
CA MET A 1 -24.66 -0.41 4.54
C MET A 1 -23.27 -0.89 4.93
N HIS A 2 -22.66 -1.76 4.12
CA HIS A 2 -21.33 -2.28 4.41
C HIS A 2 -20.29 -1.37 3.76
N ALA A 3 -19.21 -1.04 4.50
CA ALA A 3 -18.17 -0.14 4.05
C ALA A 3 -17.02 -0.91 3.38
N ILE A 4 -16.47 -0.33 2.33
CA ILE A 4 -15.16 -0.68 1.77
C ILE A 4 -14.28 0.55 2.00
N ASP A 5 -13.26 0.39 2.83
CA ASP A 5 -12.29 1.45 3.08
C ASP A 5 -11.02 1.21 2.24
N MET A 6 -10.67 2.21 1.45
CA MET A 6 -9.63 2.09 0.42
C MET A 6 -8.22 2.33 0.94
N HIS A 7 -8.04 2.68 2.24
CA HIS A 7 -6.71 2.96 2.78
C HIS A 7 -6.60 2.80 4.30
N CYS A 8 -5.52 2.19 4.77
CA CYS A 8 -5.04 2.35 6.14
C CYS A 8 -3.54 2.04 6.25
N ASP A 9 -2.87 2.71 7.23
CA ASP A 9 -1.43 2.56 7.52
C ASP A 9 -1.12 1.52 8.59
N THR A 10 -2.02 0.60 8.84
CA THR A 10 -1.86 -0.39 9.91
C THR A 10 -0.58 -1.20 9.79
N LEU A 11 -0.18 -1.57 8.56
CA LEU A 11 1.04 -2.36 8.32
C LEU A 11 2.29 -1.60 8.71
N MET A 12 2.43 -0.34 8.26
CA MET A 12 3.56 0.52 8.63
C MET A 12 3.63 0.72 10.14
N ASN A 13 2.52 1.06 10.78
CA ASN A 13 2.46 1.28 12.22
C ASN A 13 2.88 0.03 13.01
N GLN A 14 2.39 -1.14 12.64
CA GLN A 14 2.77 -2.41 13.27
C GLN A 14 4.24 -2.75 13.02
N TYR A 15 4.71 -2.60 11.79
CA TYR A 15 6.09 -2.87 11.43
C TYR A 15 7.06 -2.00 12.24
N MET A 16 6.85 -0.67 12.27
CA MET A 16 7.72 0.26 12.99
C MET A 16 7.66 0.05 14.51
N THR A 17 6.49 -0.29 15.06
CA THR A 17 6.33 -0.60 16.49
C THR A 17 7.15 -1.84 16.89
N VAL A 18 7.05 -2.91 16.13
CA VAL A 18 7.81 -4.14 16.38
C VAL A 18 9.30 -3.91 16.23
N ARG A 19 9.71 -3.27 15.16
CA ARG A 19 11.11 -2.92 14.89
C ARG A 19 11.73 -2.11 16.02
N LYS A 20 11.01 -1.13 16.55
CA LYS A 20 11.44 -0.33 17.69
C LYS A 20 11.62 -1.17 18.95
N LYS A 21 10.68 -2.08 19.25
CA LYS A 21 10.76 -3.00 20.39
C LYS A 21 11.93 -3.98 20.29
N LEU A 22 12.24 -4.46 19.07
CA LEU A 22 13.31 -5.42 18.80
C LEU A 22 14.69 -4.77 18.53
N GLY A 23 14.82 -3.45 18.74
CA GLY A 23 16.07 -2.73 18.55
C GLY A 23 16.55 -2.64 17.11
N PHE A 24 15.67 -2.82 16.13
CA PHE A 24 15.94 -2.77 14.69
C PHE A 24 16.95 -3.82 14.16
N ALA A 25 17.24 -4.88 14.90
CA ALA A 25 18.28 -5.84 14.56
C ALA A 25 17.97 -6.66 13.29
N ASP A 26 16.82 -7.37 13.28
CA ASP A 26 16.40 -8.19 12.13
C ASP A 26 15.16 -7.58 11.46
N PRO A 27 15.28 -7.09 10.20
CA PRO A 27 14.17 -6.42 9.52
C PRO A 27 13.00 -7.35 9.16
N LEU A 28 13.20 -8.66 9.17
CA LEU A 28 12.15 -9.64 8.90
C LEU A 28 11.60 -10.30 10.16
N ASN A 29 12.11 -9.96 11.33
CA ASN A 29 11.49 -10.35 12.59
C ASN A 29 10.28 -9.46 12.87
N ILE A 30 9.09 -10.06 12.84
CA ILE A 30 7.79 -9.41 13.06
C ILE A 30 7.11 -9.89 14.35
N ASP A 31 7.86 -10.49 15.26
CA ASP A 31 7.32 -11.02 16.51
C ASP A 31 6.67 -9.91 17.34
N GLY A 32 5.41 -10.14 17.70
CA GLY A 32 4.58 -9.14 18.39
C GLY A 32 3.79 -8.20 17.49
N ALA A 33 3.89 -8.31 16.16
CA ALA A 33 2.95 -7.62 15.27
C ALA A 33 1.53 -8.15 15.48
N ASN A 34 0.57 -7.22 15.62
CA ASN A 34 -0.81 -7.55 15.92
C ASN A 34 -1.77 -6.61 15.18
N ILE A 35 -2.36 -7.10 14.09
CA ILE A 35 -3.39 -6.37 13.36
C ILE A 35 -4.81 -6.77 13.76
N LEU A 36 -4.97 -7.72 14.72
CA LEU A 36 -6.29 -8.11 15.21
C LEU A 36 -6.90 -7.01 16.08
N ASP A 37 -6.23 -6.68 17.17
CA ASP A 37 -6.68 -5.73 18.19
C ASP A 37 -5.55 -4.80 18.69
N GLY A 38 -4.44 -4.76 17.93
CA GLY A 38 -3.29 -3.90 18.23
C GLY A 38 -3.65 -2.42 18.28
N ASP A 39 -2.75 -1.63 18.89
CA ASP A 39 -2.91 -0.17 19.05
C ASP A 39 -2.67 0.56 17.72
N THR A 40 -3.64 0.41 16.81
CA THR A 40 -3.72 1.13 15.52
C THR A 40 -5.13 1.67 15.33
N MET A 41 -5.27 2.75 14.54
CA MET A 41 -6.57 3.35 14.27
C MET A 41 -7.53 2.37 13.59
N VAL A 42 -7.01 1.57 12.64
CA VAL A 42 -7.72 0.51 11.96
C VAL A 42 -7.09 -0.83 12.35
N ASN A 43 -7.91 -1.77 12.81
CA ASN A 43 -7.54 -3.17 13.10
C ASN A 43 -8.71 -4.10 12.81
N LEU A 44 -8.48 -5.41 12.75
CA LEU A 44 -9.52 -6.36 12.33
C LEU A 44 -10.72 -6.38 13.28
N GLU A 45 -10.51 -6.19 14.59
CA GLU A 45 -11.61 -6.18 15.55
C GLU A 45 -12.50 -4.96 15.38
N ARG A 46 -11.93 -3.76 15.15
CA ARG A 46 -12.72 -2.57 14.85
C ARG A 46 -13.45 -2.67 13.53
N LEU A 47 -12.81 -3.24 12.49
CA LEU A 47 -13.45 -3.51 11.21
C LEU A 47 -14.62 -4.48 11.35
N ARG A 48 -14.47 -5.52 12.19
CA ARG A 48 -15.54 -6.48 12.48
C ARG A 48 -16.71 -5.80 13.20
N GLN A 49 -16.44 -4.94 14.19
CA GLN A 49 -17.46 -4.16 14.90
C GLN A 49 -18.20 -3.18 13.99
N ALA A 50 -17.49 -2.63 13.00
CA ALA A 50 -18.05 -1.73 11.99
C ALA A 50 -18.76 -2.46 10.83
N GLU A 51 -18.81 -3.80 10.85
CA GLU A 51 -19.36 -4.61 9.75
C GLU A 51 -18.74 -4.29 8.38
N ALA A 52 -17.43 -3.99 8.36
CA ALA A 52 -16.73 -3.65 7.15
C ALA A 52 -16.68 -4.84 6.18
N MET A 53 -16.96 -4.58 4.89
CA MET A 53 -16.88 -5.58 3.84
C MET A 53 -15.45 -5.80 3.37
N ALA A 54 -14.68 -4.73 3.22
CA ALA A 54 -13.28 -4.80 2.83
C ALA A 54 -12.47 -3.64 3.41
N GLN A 55 -11.18 -3.90 3.62
CA GLN A 55 -10.15 -2.93 3.98
C GLN A 55 -8.94 -3.08 3.07
N PHE A 56 -8.44 -1.98 2.56
CA PHE A 56 -7.19 -1.89 1.82
C PHE A 56 -6.07 -1.55 2.81
N PHE A 57 -5.11 -2.45 2.94
CA PHE A 57 -3.97 -2.33 3.84
C PHE A 57 -2.76 -1.86 3.05
N ALA A 58 -2.36 -0.61 3.24
CA ALA A 58 -1.26 -0.01 2.51
C ALA A 58 0.11 -0.40 3.09
N ILE A 59 1.03 -0.80 2.22
CA ILE A 59 2.45 -0.71 2.46
C ILE A 59 2.84 0.73 2.13
N PHE A 60 2.73 1.63 3.12
CA PHE A 60 3.17 3.01 2.96
C PHE A 60 4.69 3.08 2.91
N MET A 61 5.25 3.58 1.81
CA MET A 61 6.70 3.66 1.61
C MET A 61 7.32 4.76 2.49
N PHE A 62 7.61 4.40 3.74
CA PHE A 62 8.07 5.34 4.76
C PHE A 62 9.28 6.14 4.29
N PRO A 63 9.19 7.49 4.23
CA PRO A 63 10.24 8.33 3.64
C PRO A 63 11.60 8.16 4.33
N TYR A 64 12.67 8.05 3.56
CA TYR A 64 14.04 7.84 4.07
C TYR A 64 14.46 8.89 5.09
N ARG A 65 14.09 10.18 4.86
CA ARG A 65 14.35 11.25 5.83
C ARG A 65 13.71 11.02 7.19
N ASN A 66 12.61 10.29 7.23
CA ASN A 66 11.86 10.03 8.45
C ASN A 66 12.51 8.94 9.32
N TYR A 67 13.26 8.00 8.74
CA TYR A 67 13.99 6.99 9.51
C TYR A 67 14.96 7.64 10.51
N LYS A 68 15.78 8.59 10.04
CA LYS A 68 16.70 9.34 10.93
C LYS A 68 15.97 10.25 11.91
N LYS A 69 14.92 10.93 11.44
CA LYS A 69 14.16 11.88 12.25
C LYS A 69 13.39 11.21 13.39
N TYR A 70 12.66 10.14 13.10
CA TYR A 70 11.73 9.53 14.05
C TYR A 70 12.23 8.22 14.65
N CYS A 71 13.02 7.44 13.92
CA CYS A 71 13.49 6.13 14.35
C CYS A 71 14.94 6.13 14.82
N LYS A 72 15.74 7.16 14.47
CA LYS A 72 17.19 7.28 14.79
C LYS A 72 18.02 6.15 14.20
N VAL A 73 17.59 5.58 13.08
CA VAL A 73 18.30 4.52 12.35
C VAL A 73 18.43 4.89 10.88
N ASP A 74 19.31 4.20 10.17
CA ASP A 74 19.39 4.32 8.72
C ASP A 74 18.18 3.65 8.05
N PRO A 75 17.73 4.15 6.88
CA PRO A 75 16.64 3.56 6.15
C PRO A 75 16.99 2.15 5.67
N LEU A 76 15.98 1.29 5.66
CA LEU A 76 16.07 -0.02 5.02
C LEU A 76 15.97 0.12 3.50
N PRO A 77 16.55 -0.83 2.74
CA PRO A 77 16.17 -1.01 1.34
C PRO A 77 14.67 -1.22 1.21
N ASP A 78 14.04 -0.61 0.20
CA ASP A 78 12.59 -0.65 0.02
C ASP A 78 12.06 -2.09 -0.07
N GLU A 79 12.78 -2.98 -0.75
CA GLU A 79 12.41 -4.40 -0.87
C GLU A 79 12.34 -5.13 0.47
N VAL A 80 13.26 -4.82 1.39
CA VAL A 80 13.30 -5.41 2.74
C VAL A 80 12.13 -4.90 3.58
N TYR A 81 11.84 -3.60 3.49
CA TYR A 81 10.71 -2.99 4.17
C TYR A 81 9.37 -3.55 3.66
N ILE A 82 9.20 -3.63 2.35
CA ILE A 82 8.01 -4.21 1.71
C ILE A 82 7.81 -5.65 2.16
N ALA A 83 8.88 -6.47 2.14
CA ALA A 83 8.81 -7.86 2.58
C ALA A 83 8.38 -7.99 4.06
N GLY A 84 8.86 -7.12 4.93
CA GLY A 84 8.47 -7.08 6.34
C GLY A 84 7.00 -6.75 6.54
N CYS A 85 6.49 -5.72 5.86
CA CYS A 85 5.07 -5.35 5.91
C CYS A 85 4.17 -6.44 5.32
N ALA A 86 4.54 -7.01 4.16
CA ALA A 86 3.80 -8.12 3.55
C ALA A 86 3.76 -9.35 4.47
N LYS A 87 4.87 -9.66 5.16
CA LYS A 87 4.92 -10.77 6.13
C LYS A 87 3.96 -10.55 7.31
N ILE A 88 3.83 -9.31 7.81
CA ILE A 88 2.83 -8.97 8.84
C ILE A 88 1.43 -9.26 8.31
N PHE A 89 1.11 -8.76 7.12
CA PHE A 89 -0.19 -8.95 6.48
C PHE A 89 -0.55 -10.43 6.34
N GLU A 90 0.30 -11.23 5.70
CA GLU A 90 0.05 -12.65 5.47
C GLU A 90 -0.06 -13.44 6.78
N THR A 91 0.86 -13.19 7.73
CA THR A 91 0.85 -13.88 9.03
C THR A 91 -0.42 -13.57 9.81
N ALA A 92 -0.88 -12.33 9.78
CA ALA A 92 -2.09 -11.92 10.46
C ALA A 92 -3.35 -12.57 9.87
N LEU A 93 -3.43 -12.68 8.54
CA LEU A 93 -4.57 -13.34 7.88
C LEU A 93 -4.60 -14.85 8.16
N VAL A 94 -3.44 -15.50 8.23
CA VAL A 94 -3.38 -16.92 8.65
C VAL A 94 -3.88 -17.08 10.09
N LYS A 95 -3.41 -16.26 11.02
CA LYS A 95 -3.80 -16.32 12.44
C LYS A 95 -5.29 -16.00 12.67
N ASN A 96 -5.86 -15.13 11.83
CA ASN A 96 -7.23 -14.62 11.97
C ASN A 96 -8.14 -15.05 10.82
N ALA A 97 -7.89 -16.22 10.23
CA ALA A 97 -8.62 -16.73 9.07
C ALA A 97 -10.14 -16.90 9.29
N HIS A 98 -10.58 -16.90 10.54
CA HIS A 98 -12.00 -16.94 10.92
C HIS A 98 -12.69 -15.55 10.83
N ILE A 99 -11.91 -14.44 10.82
CA ILE A 99 -12.41 -13.05 10.75
C ILE A 99 -12.18 -12.45 9.36
N ALA A 100 -10.99 -12.66 8.79
CA ALA A 100 -10.59 -12.01 7.57
C ALA A 100 -9.93 -12.97 6.57
N ALA A 101 -10.01 -12.62 5.28
CA ALA A 101 -9.33 -13.36 4.23
C ALA A 101 -8.77 -12.40 3.17
N LYS A 102 -7.67 -12.79 2.53
CA LYS A 102 -7.07 -12.04 1.42
C LYS A 102 -8.08 -11.93 0.27
N ALA A 103 -8.10 -10.78 -0.37
CA ALA A 103 -8.83 -10.55 -1.61
C ALA A 103 -7.91 -9.91 -2.65
N CYS A 104 -7.92 -10.47 -3.86
CA CYS A 104 -7.18 -9.97 -5.01
C CYS A 104 -8.11 -9.56 -6.16
N THR A 105 -9.39 -9.86 -6.06
CA THR A 105 -10.43 -9.58 -7.06
C THR A 105 -11.73 -9.15 -6.38
N ALA A 106 -12.63 -8.51 -7.14
CA ALA A 106 -13.98 -8.20 -6.64
C ALA A 106 -14.75 -9.48 -6.24
N ALA A 107 -14.59 -10.57 -6.99
CA ALA A 107 -15.20 -11.86 -6.68
C ALA A 107 -14.70 -12.43 -5.33
N ASP A 108 -13.43 -12.21 -4.98
CA ASP A 108 -12.92 -12.59 -3.66
C ASP A 108 -13.61 -11.80 -2.55
N ILE A 109 -13.86 -10.49 -2.76
CA ILE A 109 -14.55 -9.64 -1.80
C ILE A 109 -15.98 -10.14 -1.58
N GLU A 110 -16.70 -10.42 -2.63
CA GLU A 110 -18.06 -10.97 -2.56
C GLU A 110 -18.11 -12.34 -1.87
N LYS A 111 -17.19 -13.23 -2.22
CA LYS A 111 -17.05 -14.56 -1.60
C LYS A 111 -16.72 -14.47 -0.11
N ASN A 112 -15.77 -13.63 0.28
CA ASN A 112 -15.40 -13.45 1.67
C ASN A 112 -16.57 -12.88 2.48
N PHE A 113 -17.25 -11.88 1.92
CA PHE A 113 -18.43 -11.28 2.56
C PHE A 113 -19.56 -12.29 2.75
N ALA A 114 -19.86 -13.12 1.75
CA ALA A 114 -20.84 -14.21 1.86
C ALA A 114 -20.45 -15.23 2.93
N ALA A 115 -19.15 -15.41 3.21
CA ALA A 115 -18.62 -16.26 4.26
C ALA A 115 -18.52 -15.57 5.64
N GLY A 116 -19.05 -14.34 5.79
CA GLY A 116 -18.98 -13.55 7.02
C GLY A 116 -17.59 -13.07 7.38
N LYS A 117 -16.69 -12.89 6.39
CA LYS A 117 -15.30 -12.45 6.58
C LYS A 117 -15.07 -11.08 5.98
N ILE A 118 -14.18 -10.33 6.60
CA ILE A 118 -13.65 -9.08 6.07
C ILE A 118 -12.65 -9.41 4.96
N SER A 119 -12.73 -8.74 3.83
CA SER A 119 -11.73 -8.84 2.78
C SER A 119 -10.55 -7.92 3.07
N ALA A 120 -9.35 -8.48 3.11
CA ALA A 120 -8.11 -7.72 3.22
C ALA A 120 -7.43 -7.63 1.84
N VAL A 121 -7.28 -6.42 1.33
CA VAL A 121 -6.61 -6.12 0.06
C VAL A 121 -5.26 -5.50 0.35
N LEU A 122 -4.18 -6.05 -0.19
CA LEU A 122 -2.84 -5.50 -0.04
C LEU A 122 -2.61 -4.41 -1.09
N THR A 123 -2.13 -3.25 -0.65
CA THR A 123 -1.85 -2.10 -1.52
C THR A 123 -0.48 -1.50 -1.22
N MET A 124 -0.03 -0.57 -2.05
CA MET A 124 1.20 0.18 -1.83
C MET A 124 0.91 1.68 -1.96
N GLU A 125 1.40 2.47 -1.02
CA GLU A 125 1.38 3.93 -1.11
C GLU A 125 2.78 4.46 -1.38
N ASP A 126 2.91 5.25 -2.44
CA ASP A 126 4.12 5.75 -3.09
C ASP A 126 4.81 4.71 -4.00
N GLY A 127 4.59 4.84 -5.30
CA GLY A 127 5.19 3.99 -6.35
C GLY A 127 6.71 4.15 -6.52
N ARG A 128 7.43 4.85 -5.63
CA ARG A 128 8.88 5.01 -5.72
C ARG A 128 9.61 3.67 -5.76
N ALA A 129 9.06 2.64 -5.10
CA ALA A 129 9.65 1.31 -5.06
C ALA A 129 9.67 0.59 -6.42
N VAL A 130 8.92 1.10 -7.41
CA VAL A 130 9.02 0.61 -8.80
C VAL A 130 10.41 0.90 -9.36
N ALA A 131 11.08 1.98 -8.87
CA ALA A 131 12.49 2.28 -9.09
C ALA A 131 12.92 2.34 -10.58
N GLY A 132 12.01 2.72 -11.47
CA GLY A 132 12.27 2.81 -12.90
C GLY A 132 12.43 1.45 -13.60
N ASN A 133 12.05 0.35 -12.96
CA ASN A 133 12.05 -1.00 -13.53
C ASN A 133 10.62 -1.57 -13.55
N ILE A 134 10.11 -1.80 -14.76
CA ILE A 134 8.74 -2.25 -15.00
C ILE A 134 8.47 -3.64 -14.38
N GLU A 135 9.47 -4.54 -14.34
CA GLU A 135 9.37 -5.89 -13.78
C GLU A 135 9.04 -5.88 -12.27
N ASN A 136 9.32 -4.76 -11.58
CA ASN A 136 8.93 -4.62 -10.20
C ASN A 136 7.40 -4.58 -10.02
N LEU A 137 6.64 -4.10 -11.02
CA LEU A 137 5.18 -4.17 -11.00
C LEU A 137 4.68 -5.62 -11.05
N ASP A 138 5.30 -6.48 -11.85
CA ASP A 138 4.98 -7.91 -11.90
C ASP A 138 5.27 -8.58 -10.56
N ARG A 139 6.40 -8.25 -9.91
CA ARG A 139 6.75 -8.75 -8.57
C ARG A 139 5.70 -8.34 -7.53
N TYR A 140 5.26 -7.09 -7.55
CA TYR A 140 4.26 -6.58 -6.61
C TYR A 140 2.89 -7.19 -6.87
N TYR A 141 2.49 -7.35 -8.13
CA TYR A 141 1.27 -8.06 -8.49
C TYR A 141 1.27 -9.51 -7.98
N ASN A 142 2.39 -10.23 -8.17
CA ASN A 142 2.57 -11.61 -7.71
C ASN A 142 2.59 -11.72 -6.17
N MET A 143 3.03 -10.67 -5.46
CA MET A 143 2.92 -10.57 -4.00
C MET A 143 1.46 -10.41 -3.55
N GLY A 144 0.58 -9.96 -4.43
CA GLY A 144 -0.84 -9.74 -4.17
C GLY A 144 -1.22 -8.26 -4.00
N ILE A 145 -0.33 -7.33 -4.33
CA ILE A 145 -0.65 -5.90 -4.35
C ILE A 145 -1.63 -5.64 -5.49
N ARG A 146 -2.73 -4.92 -5.20
CA ARG A 146 -3.82 -4.65 -6.15
C ARG A 146 -4.14 -3.19 -6.35
N ALA A 147 -3.50 -2.28 -5.61
CA ALA A 147 -3.52 -0.86 -5.88
C ALA A 147 -2.16 -0.25 -5.54
N ILE A 148 -1.72 0.73 -6.31
CA ILE A 148 -0.50 1.49 -6.05
C ILE A 148 -0.81 2.97 -6.26
N SER A 149 -0.61 3.81 -5.23
CA SER A 149 -0.59 5.25 -5.43
C SER A 149 0.73 5.66 -6.09
N LEU A 150 0.63 6.48 -7.13
CA LEU A 150 1.75 6.76 -8.01
C LEU A 150 2.86 7.56 -7.32
N THR A 151 2.48 8.47 -6.44
CA THR A 151 3.38 9.34 -5.67
C THR A 151 2.89 9.45 -4.22
N TRP A 152 3.74 9.99 -3.35
CA TRP A 152 3.35 10.57 -2.07
C TRP A 152 3.75 12.05 -2.05
N ASN A 153 4.67 12.50 -1.16
CA ASN A 153 5.05 13.91 -1.04
C ASN A 153 6.37 14.27 -1.72
N ASP A 154 6.98 13.32 -2.42
CA ASP A 154 8.26 13.50 -3.11
C ASP A 154 8.14 13.09 -4.58
N PHE A 155 8.95 13.70 -5.44
CA PHE A 155 9.14 13.21 -6.80
C PHE A 155 9.71 11.79 -6.78
N ASN A 156 9.22 10.96 -7.69
CA ASN A 156 9.76 9.63 -7.90
C ASN A 156 9.89 9.30 -9.40
N CYS A 157 10.22 8.06 -9.74
CA CYS A 157 10.38 7.63 -11.13
C CYS A 157 9.08 7.74 -11.96
N ILE A 158 7.91 7.83 -11.33
CA ILE A 158 6.60 7.86 -12.00
C ILE A 158 6.16 9.29 -12.31
N GLY A 159 6.32 10.22 -11.36
CA GLY A 159 5.82 11.58 -11.58
C GLY A 159 6.08 12.56 -10.44
N ALA A 160 5.39 13.69 -10.53
CA ALA A 160 5.42 14.76 -9.56
C ALA A 160 4.30 14.60 -8.52
N PRO A 161 4.57 14.91 -7.24
CA PRO A 161 3.55 14.89 -6.20
C PRO A 161 2.66 16.11 -6.25
N CYS A 162 1.55 16.07 -5.51
CA CYS A 162 0.77 17.25 -5.14
C CYS A 162 1.67 18.26 -4.41
N SER A 163 1.52 19.56 -4.73
CA SER A 163 2.38 20.62 -4.21
C SER A 163 1.64 21.95 -4.18
N ASP A 164 2.05 22.85 -3.28
CA ASP A 164 1.61 24.24 -3.26
C ASP A 164 2.26 25.06 -4.41
N ASP A 165 3.31 24.55 -5.06
CA ASP A 165 3.93 25.18 -6.22
C ASP A 165 3.15 24.87 -7.52
N PRO A 166 2.53 25.89 -8.16
CA PRO A 166 1.80 25.67 -9.41
C PRO A 166 2.67 25.13 -10.57
N ALA A 167 3.99 25.32 -10.52
CA ALA A 167 4.89 24.77 -11.52
C ALA A 167 5.05 23.25 -11.34
N VAL A 168 5.06 22.76 -10.11
CA VAL A 168 5.06 21.33 -9.79
C VAL A 168 3.70 20.72 -10.14
N MET A 169 2.59 21.37 -9.78
CA MET A 169 1.23 20.89 -10.08
C MET A 169 0.95 20.70 -11.56
N ARG A 170 1.60 21.49 -12.44
CA ARG A 170 1.47 21.32 -13.89
C ARG A 170 2.31 20.19 -14.49
N GLN A 171 3.25 19.63 -13.73
CA GLN A 171 4.08 18.52 -14.21
C GLN A 171 3.25 17.24 -14.33
N GLY A 172 3.38 16.56 -15.47
CA GLY A 172 2.73 15.28 -15.72
C GLY A 172 3.55 14.09 -15.24
N LEU A 173 3.13 12.92 -15.67
CA LEU A 173 3.90 11.68 -15.50
C LEU A 173 5.20 11.76 -16.32
N THR A 174 6.24 11.10 -15.81
CA THR A 174 7.45 10.85 -16.61
C THR A 174 7.14 9.89 -17.76
N SER A 175 8.06 9.75 -18.72
CA SER A 175 7.91 8.73 -19.77
C SER A 175 7.76 7.33 -19.18
N PHE A 176 8.57 6.99 -18.16
CA PHE A 176 8.45 5.75 -17.42
C PHE A 176 7.11 5.65 -16.67
N GLY A 177 6.65 6.74 -16.06
CA GLY A 177 5.35 6.77 -15.36
C GLY A 177 4.17 6.43 -16.28
N LYS A 178 4.19 6.89 -17.53
CA LYS A 178 3.16 6.56 -18.54
C LYS A 178 3.20 5.07 -18.91
N GLU A 179 4.38 4.50 -19.07
CA GLU A 179 4.58 3.08 -19.29
C GLU A 179 4.10 2.26 -18.08
N ALA A 180 4.48 2.67 -16.87
CA ALA A 180 4.07 2.00 -15.63
C ALA A 180 2.55 1.98 -15.45
N VAL A 181 1.86 3.11 -15.69
CA VAL A 181 0.39 3.18 -15.62
C VAL A 181 -0.27 2.24 -16.64
N THR A 182 0.28 2.15 -17.85
CA THR A 182 -0.22 1.23 -18.88
C THR A 182 -0.06 -0.22 -18.40
N HIS A 183 1.11 -0.59 -17.91
CA HIS A 183 1.38 -1.94 -17.44
C HIS A 183 0.56 -2.33 -16.19
N MET A 184 0.36 -1.37 -15.27
CA MET A 184 -0.54 -1.59 -14.11
C MET A 184 -1.96 -1.99 -14.56
N GLN A 185 -2.51 -1.33 -15.58
CA GLN A 185 -3.83 -1.69 -16.12
C GLN A 185 -3.85 -3.08 -16.77
N GLU A 186 -2.78 -3.47 -17.46
CA GLU A 186 -2.64 -4.80 -18.07
C GLU A 186 -2.62 -5.90 -17.00
N LEU A 187 -1.88 -5.66 -15.90
CA LEU A 187 -1.82 -6.56 -14.74
C LEU A 187 -3.13 -6.58 -13.92
N GLY A 188 -3.95 -5.52 -13.97
CA GLY A 188 -5.11 -5.36 -13.11
C GLY A 188 -4.76 -4.79 -11.72
N ILE A 189 -3.69 -4.00 -11.64
CA ILE A 189 -3.37 -3.15 -10.48
C ILE A 189 -4.13 -1.83 -10.64
N MET A 190 -4.92 -1.44 -9.64
CA MET A 190 -5.59 -0.14 -9.61
C MET A 190 -4.57 0.99 -9.52
N VAL A 191 -4.76 2.00 -10.37
CA VAL A 191 -3.94 3.22 -10.37
C VAL A 191 -4.56 4.21 -9.39
N ASP A 192 -3.92 4.41 -8.25
CA ASP A 192 -4.36 5.39 -7.28
C ASP A 192 -3.65 6.72 -7.52
N VAL A 193 -4.44 7.76 -7.74
CA VAL A 193 -3.99 9.13 -8.05
C VAL A 193 -3.94 10.04 -6.82
N SER A 194 -4.11 9.48 -5.63
CA SER A 194 -3.89 10.20 -4.37
C SER A 194 -2.47 10.77 -4.35
N HIS A 195 -2.32 11.99 -3.83
CA HIS A 195 -1.03 12.70 -3.75
C HIS A 195 -0.38 13.04 -5.10
N LEU A 196 -1.04 12.82 -6.23
CA LEU A 196 -0.48 13.13 -7.55
C LEU A 196 -0.71 14.60 -7.93
N SER A 197 0.18 15.16 -8.71
CA SER A 197 -0.01 16.48 -9.33
C SER A 197 -1.19 16.50 -10.30
N ASP A 198 -1.77 17.69 -10.57
CA ASP A 198 -2.85 17.85 -11.54
C ASP A 198 -2.42 17.37 -12.94
N GLY A 199 -1.19 17.73 -13.37
CA GLY A 199 -0.66 17.28 -14.65
C GLY A 199 -0.57 15.76 -14.74
N GLY A 200 -0.13 15.10 -13.65
CA GLY A 200 -0.10 13.64 -13.54
C GLY A 200 -1.50 13.04 -13.60
N PHE A 201 -2.46 13.60 -12.85
CA PHE A 201 -3.86 13.18 -12.89
C PHE A 201 -4.44 13.23 -14.31
N TYR A 202 -4.23 14.33 -15.04
CA TYR A 202 -4.71 14.45 -16.42
C TYR A 202 -4.00 13.48 -17.38
N ASP A 203 -2.73 13.15 -17.15
CA ASP A 203 -2.04 12.12 -17.94
C ASP A 203 -2.64 10.74 -17.67
N VAL A 204 -2.89 10.37 -16.41
CA VAL A 204 -3.58 9.13 -16.03
C VAL A 204 -4.96 9.05 -16.69
N ALA A 205 -5.76 10.12 -16.62
CA ALA A 205 -7.09 10.17 -17.22
C ALA A 205 -7.11 9.95 -18.74
N LYS A 206 -6.01 10.31 -19.44
CA LYS A 206 -5.86 10.05 -20.88
C LYS A 206 -5.43 8.62 -21.19
N ILE A 207 -4.65 8.00 -20.29
CA ILE A 207 -4.08 6.67 -20.49
C ILE A 207 -5.07 5.57 -20.04
N CYS A 208 -5.71 5.75 -18.87
CA CYS A 208 -6.59 4.76 -18.30
C CYS A 208 -7.88 4.59 -19.10
N LYS A 209 -8.17 3.32 -19.41
CA LYS A 209 -9.39 2.90 -20.14
C LYS A 209 -10.43 2.25 -19.21
N LYS A 210 -10.03 2.02 -17.95
CA LYS A 210 -10.87 1.42 -16.90
C LYS A 210 -10.78 2.32 -15.67
N PRO A 211 -11.79 2.26 -14.78
CA PRO A 211 -11.72 2.94 -13.50
C PRO A 211 -10.54 2.45 -12.68
#